data_6b1075bff0616192b718d82b060286ce
#
_entry.id   6b1075bff0616192b718d82b060286ce
#
_cell.length_a   1.000
_cell.length_b   1.000
_cell.length_c   1.000
_cell.angle_alpha   90.00
_cell.angle_beta   90.00
_cell.angle_gamma   90.00
#
_symmetry.space_group_name_H-M   'P 1'
#
loop_
_entity.id
_entity.type
_entity.pdbx_description
1 polymer ?
#
loop_
_entity_poly.entity_id
_entity_poly.type
_entity_poly.pdbx_seq_one_letter_code
_entity_poly.pdbx_strand_id
1 'polypeptide(L)'
;RDLHSFPTRRSSDLWQNREGEAIAWHLAELLGLDLSEKCRVRFYEITANAVRSAVQNPDVVDLNKVDAQQARRILDRLVGYTLSPLLWNKIRYGLSAGRVQSVALDLICEREREIARFVPEEYWSVTVRAAASGGRSYEMKVDRWEGKSLWKNGMPLLIKDRATADAILSEVEGHPIRVSEFRLREGKRNPPPPFRTSTLQQEAARRLSMAPKRTMRVAQELYEGLNLPGRGHVGMITYMRTDSLRLSEEAVEADRKSTRLNSSHLAES
;
A
#
# COMPACT_ATOMS: atom_id res chain seq x y z
N ARG A 1 -11.85 14.73 20.16
CA ARG A 1 -11.43 13.68 21.12
C ARG A 1 -11.80 12.40 20.47
N ASP A 2 -10.90 11.77 20.02
CA ASP A 2 -10.71 10.56 19.21
C ASP A 2 -11.90 9.59 19.08
N LEU A 3 -13.01 10.07 18.51
CA LEU A 3 -14.00 9.22 17.84
C LEU A 3 -13.32 8.29 16.81
N HIS A 4 -12.08 8.62 16.44
CA HIS A 4 -11.23 7.86 15.52
C HIS A 4 -10.64 6.59 16.13
N SER A 5 -10.66 6.45 17.43
CA SER A 5 -10.18 5.27 18.14
C SER A 5 -11.25 4.19 18.32
N PHE A 6 -12.51 4.52 18.12
CA PHE A 6 -13.52 3.49 17.94
C PHE A 6 -13.21 2.69 16.67
N PRO A 7 -13.45 1.40 16.68
CA PRO A 7 -13.07 0.51 15.58
C PRO A 7 -13.91 0.75 14.33
N THR A 8 -13.73 1.92 13.74
CA THR A 8 -14.12 2.22 12.39
C THR A 8 -13.16 1.57 11.40
N ARG A 9 -12.15 0.88 11.92
CA ARG A 9 -11.25 0.09 11.10
C ARG A 9 -12.05 -0.98 10.41
N ARG A 10 -12.16 -0.87 9.12
CA ARG A 10 -12.50 -1.93 8.21
C ARG A 10 -11.38 -2.97 8.20
N SER A 11 -10.99 -3.47 9.35
CA SER A 11 -10.00 -4.51 9.36
C SER A 11 -10.75 -5.81 9.30
N SER A 12 -10.46 -6.57 8.26
CA SER A 12 -10.50 -8.00 8.35
C SER A 12 -9.97 -8.44 9.72
N ASP A 13 -10.49 -9.46 10.24
CA ASP A 13 -10.35 -10.20 11.47
C ASP A 13 -9.00 -10.23 12.19
N LEU A 14 -7.94 -9.78 11.56
CA LEU A 14 -6.58 -9.70 12.09
C LEU A 14 -6.41 -8.64 13.18
N TRP A 15 -7.27 -7.66 13.21
CA TRP A 15 -7.22 -6.56 14.17
C TRP A 15 -8.52 -6.47 14.94
N GLN A 16 -8.84 -7.51 15.55
CA GLN A 16 -9.65 -7.40 16.73
C GLN A 16 -8.85 -6.54 17.69
N ASN A 17 -9.05 -5.31 17.50
CA ASN A 17 -8.31 -4.14 17.82
C ASN A 17 -8.00 -4.10 19.31
N ARG A 18 -6.82 -4.58 19.69
CA ARG A 18 -6.34 -4.53 21.08
C ARG A 18 -6.42 -3.11 21.62
N GLU A 19 -6.14 -2.11 20.81
CA GLU A 19 -6.23 -0.71 21.17
C GLU A 19 -7.68 -0.29 21.38
N GLY A 20 -8.61 -0.69 20.51
CA GLY A 20 -10.04 -0.43 20.65
C GLY A 20 -10.65 -1.16 21.85
N GLU A 21 -10.17 -2.37 22.15
CA GLU A 21 -10.60 -3.13 23.32
C GLU A 21 -10.12 -2.46 24.62
N ALA A 22 -8.86 -2.01 24.66
CA ALA A 22 -8.33 -1.26 25.80
C ALA A 22 -9.05 0.08 26.02
N ILE A 23 -9.45 0.77 24.94
CA ILE A 23 -10.25 2.00 25.05
C ILE A 23 -11.63 1.70 25.63
N ALA A 24 -12.30 0.64 25.16
CA ALA A 24 -13.60 0.24 25.68
C ALA A 24 -13.50 -0.14 27.17
N TRP A 25 -12.46 -0.86 27.54
CA TRP A 25 -12.17 -1.20 28.93
C TRP A 25 -11.96 0.05 29.79
N HIS A 26 -11.13 0.99 29.36
CA HIS A 26 -10.92 2.27 30.08
C HIS A 26 -12.20 3.08 30.24
N LEU A 27 -13.06 3.10 29.22
CA LEU A 27 -14.35 3.80 29.30
C LEU A 27 -15.32 3.09 30.27
N ALA A 28 -15.36 1.77 30.25
CA ALA A 28 -16.19 0.99 31.15
C ALA A 28 -15.77 1.22 32.62
N GLU A 29 -14.47 1.20 32.90
CA GLU A 29 -13.91 1.52 34.22
C GLU A 29 -14.29 2.93 34.68
N LEU A 30 -14.11 3.94 33.80
CA LEU A 30 -14.44 5.32 34.11
C LEU A 30 -15.94 5.57 34.37
N LEU A 31 -16.79 4.78 33.72
CA LEU A 31 -18.25 4.88 33.85
C LEU A 31 -18.80 3.94 34.92
N GLY A 32 -17.95 3.12 35.56
CA GLY A 32 -18.36 2.15 36.58
C GLY A 32 -19.25 1.04 36.02
N LEU A 33 -19.05 0.65 34.75
CA LEU A 33 -19.81 -0.42 34.12
C LEU A 33 -19.27 -1.80 34.53
N ASP A 34 -20.16 -2.77 34.67
CA ASP A 34 -19.75 -4.14 34.90
C ASP A 34 -19.18 -4.76 33.62
N LEU A 35 -17.91 -5.14 33.68
CA LEU A 35 -17.18 -5.74 32.55
C LEU A 35 -17.67 -7.15 32.17
N SER A 36 -18.43 -7.79 33.05
CA SER A 36 -19.08 -9.08 32.77
C SER A 36 -20.33 -8.96 31.91
N GLU A 37 -20.89 -7.74 31.84
CA GLU A 37 -22.08 -7.44 31.05
C GLU A 37 -21.72 -7.09 29.59
N LYS A 38 -22.72 -7.18 28.73
CA LYS A 38 -22.59 -6.85 27.30
C LYS A 38 -22.60 -5.33 27.09
N CYS A 39 -21.47 -4.67 27.34
CA CYS A 39 -21.31 -3.23 27.20
C CYS A 39 -20.43 -2.81 25.99
N ARG A 40 -19.92 -3.78 25.23
CA ARG A 40 -19.00 -3.55 24.11
C ARG A 40 -19.71 -3.54 22.79
N VAL A 41 -19.76 -2.39 22.12
CA VAL A 41 -20.31 -2.22 20.77
C VAL A 41 -19.18 -2.20 19.74
N ARG A 42 -19.29 -3.05 18.72
CA ARG A 42 -18.29 -3.16 17.63
C ARG A 42 -18.97 -2.98 16.28
N PHE A 43 -18.47 -2.05 15.48
CA PHE A 43 -18.91 -1.88 14.09
C PHE A 43 -17.69 -1.67 13.19
N TYR A 44 -17.80 -2.14 11.96
CA TYR A 44 -16.69 -2.15 10.99
C TYR A 44 -16.82 -1.04 9.95
N GLU A 45 -17.93 -0.36 9.92
CA GLU A 45 -18.22 0.77 9.04
C GLU A 45 -19.12 1.77 9.73
N ILE A 46 -19.04 3.03 9.31
CA ILE A 46 -19.89 4.10 9.87
C ILE A 46 -21.08 4.31 8.95
N THR A 47 -21.94 3.31 8.84
CA THR A 47 -23.26 3.44 8.22
C THR A 47 -24.33 3.38 9.30
N ALA A 48 -25.46 4.03 9.06
CA ALA A 48 -26.56 4.05 10.04
C ALA A 48 -27.03 2.63 10.40
N ASN A 49 -27.05 1.74 9.42
CA ASN A 49 -27.47 0.35 9.60
C ASN A 49 -26.47 -0.46 10.42
N ALA A 50 -25.17 -0.34 10.11
CA ALA A 50 -24.11 -1.02 10.85
C ALA A 50 -24.06 -0.59 12.32
N VAL A 51 -24.19 0.72 12.58
CA VAL A 51 -24.21 1.26 13.95
C VAL A 51 -25.44 0.78 14.72
N ARG A 52 -26.64 0.84 14.14
CA ARG A 52 -27.87 0.36 14.79
C ARG A 52 -27.80 -1.15 15.10
N SER A 53 -27.35 -1.95 14.15
CA SER A 53 -27.18 -3.40 14.32
C SER A 53 -26.18 -3.71 15.42
N ALA A 54 -25.06 -2.97 15.49
CA ALA A 54 -24.05 -3.16 16.50
C ALA A 54 -24.54 -2.77 17.92
N VAL A 55 -25.32 -1.72 18.04
CA VAL A 55 -25.94 -1.31 19.31
C VAL A 55 -26.98 -2.31 19.80
N GLN A 56 -27.71 -2.95 18.87
CA GLN A 56 -28.69 -3.99 19.22
C GLN A 56 -28.04 -5.31 19.64
N ASN A 57 -26.78 -5.53 19.25
CA ASN A 57 -26.04 -6.76 19.53
C ASN A 57 -24.70 -6.45 20.21
N PRO A 58 -24.71 -5.93 21.44
CA PRO A 58 -23.49 -5.66 22.19
C PRO A 58 -22.81 -6.94 22.62
N ASP A 59 -21.51 -6.85 22.82
CA ASP A 59 -20.64 -7.95 23.23
C ASP A 59 -19.98 -7.65 24.62
N VAL A 60 -19.26 -8.59 25.15
CA VAL A 60 -18.47 -8.43 26.37
C VAL A 60 -17.06 -7.93 26.00
N VAL A 61 -16.43 -7.16 26.88
CA VAL A 61 -15.05 -6.70 26.72
C VAL A 61 -14.10 -7.90 26.83
N ASP A 62 -13.23 -8.07 25.83
CA ASP A 62 -12.23 -9.14 25.80
C ASP A 62 -10.98 -8.74 26.61
N LEU A 63 -10.94 -9.15 27.87
CA LEU A 63 -9.84 -8.83 28.78
C LEU A 63 -8.49 -9.36 28.30
N ASN A 64 -8.44 -10.48 27.60
CA ASN A 64 -7.19 -11.01 27.07
C ASN A 64 -6.56 -10.04 26.04
N LYS A 65 -7.41 -9.35 25.27
CA LYS A 65 -6.94 -8.32 24.34
C LYS A 65 -6.51 -7.04 25.04
N VAL A 66 -7.19 -6.69 26.12
CA VAL A 66 -6.79 -5.57 26.98
C VAL A 66 -5.42 -5.84 27.57
N ASP A 67 -5.22 -7.02 28.14
CA ASP A 67 -3.94 -7.44 28.74
C ASP A 67 -2.82 -7.50 27.69
N ALA A 68 -3.10 -7.99 26.51
CA ALA A 68 -2.14 -8.00 25.41
C ALA A 68 -1.73 -6.59 24.96
N GLN A 69 -2.64 -5.61 25.01
CA GLN A 69 -2.34 -4.20 24.73
C GLN A 69 -1.51 -3.57 25.85
N GLN A 70 -1.86 -3.84 27.11
CA GLN A 70 -1.13 -3.34 28.27
C GLN A 70 0.29 -3.93 28.34
N ALA A 71 0.42 -5.24 28.16
CA ALA A 71 1.72 -5.91 28.09
C ALA A 71 2.63 -5.32 27.01
N ARG A 72 2.07 -5.05 25.83
CA ARG A 72 2.81 -4.38 24.78
C ARG A 72 3.28 -2.98 25.19
N ARG A 73 2.39 -2.19 25.79
CA ARG A 73 2.72 -0.83 26.26
C ARG A 73 3.83 -0.83 27.31
N ILE A 74 3.75 -1.77 28.26
CA ILE A 74 4.76 -1.95 29.31
C ILE A 74 6.10 -2.35 28.68
N LEU A 75 6.09 -3.34 27.78
CA LEU A 75 7.31 -3.77 27.07
C LEU A 75 7.97 -2.63 26.29
N ASP A 76 7.20 -1.87 25.53
CA ASP A 76 7.74 -0.75 24.74
C ASP A 76 8.38 0.31 25.67
N ARG A 77 7.79 0.51 26.83
CA ARG A 77 8.31 1.41 27.85
C ARG A 77 9.61 0.89 28.49
N LEU A 78 9.62 -0.37 28.92
CA LEU A 78 10.80 -0.99 29.50
C LEU A 78 11.98 -0.98 28.52
N VAL A 79 11.76 -1.43 27.29
CA VAL A 79 12.80 -1.43 26.24
C VAL A 79 13.30 0.00 25.98
N GLY A 80 12.39 0.95 25.82
CA GLY A 80 12.75 2.34 25.54
C GLY A 80 13.59 2.97 26.65
N TYR A 81 13.15 2.84 27.89
CA TYR A 81 13.86 3.43 29.05
C TYR A 81 15.17 2.72 29.40
N THR A 82 15.29 1.44 29.11
CA THR A 82 16.51 0.68 29.38
C THR A 82 17.58 0.95 28.29
N LEU A 83 17.17 0.93 27.02
CA LEU A 83 18.13 0.99 25.92
C LEU A 83 18.46 2.42 25.47
N SER A 84 17.55 3.38 25.62
CA SER A 84 17.82 4.75 25.16
C SER A 84 19.00 5.40 25.91
N PRO A 85 19.15 5.30 27.25
CA PRO A 85 20.31 5.81 27.95
C PRO A 85 21.63 5.15 27.50
N LEU A 86 21.58 3.86 27.14
CA LEU A 86 22.76 3.17 26.61
C LEU A 86 23.22 3.78 25.28
N LEU A 87 22.26 4.11 24.41
CA LEU A 87 22.55 4.81 23.15
C LEU A 87 23.10 6.23 23.39
N TRP A 88 22.61 6.93 24.43
CA TRP A 88 23.13 8.27 24.76
C TRP A 88 24.58 8.23 25.19
N ASN A 89 24.96 7.22 25.96
CA ASN A 89 26.34 7.06 26.42
C ASN A 89 27.29 6.56 25.32
N LYS A 90 26.80 5.72 24.41
CA LYS A 90 27.67 5.07 23.43
C LYS A 90 27.73 5.76 22.08
N ILE A 91 26.68 6.47 21.69
CA ILE A 91 26.56 7.08 20.35
C ILE A 91 26.33 8.58 20.47
N ARG A 92 25.13 9.02 20.87
CA ARG A 92 24.76 10.43 20.97
C ARG A 92 23.51 10.62 21.82
N TYR A 93 23.49 11.70 22.61
CA TYR A 93 22.32 12.10 23.36
C TYR A 93 21.09 12.37 22.47
N GLY A 94 19.91 12.01 22.95
CA GLY A 94 18.63 12.25 22.27
C GLY A 94 18.21 11.14 21.28
N LEU A 95 19.00 10.08 21.11
CA LEU A 95 18.58 8.89 20.37
C LEU A 95 17.59 8.07 21.19
N SER A 96 16.66 7.40 20.53
CA SER A 96 15.72 6.49 21.19
C SER A 96 15.82 5.09 20.60
N ALA A 97 15.67 4.08 21.46
CA ALA A 97 15.54 2.70 21.07
C ALA A 97 14.07 2.24 21.23
N GLY A 98 13.65 1.33 20.39
CA GLY A 98 12.32 0.74 20.45
C GLY A 98 12.20 -0.43 19.50
N ARG A 99 11.32 -1.38 19.83
CA ARG A 99 11.16 -2.62 19.07
C ARG A 99 10.88 -2.39 17.57
N VAL A 100 10.01 -1.45 17.24
CA VAL A 100 9.69 -1.13 15.84
C VAL A 100 10.83 -0.38 15.16
N GLN A 101 11.44 0.58 15.86
CA GLN A 101 12.52 1.40 15.33
C GLN A 101 13.77 0.58 15.02
N SER A 102 14.12 -0.37 15.91
CA SER A 102 15.30 -1.23 15.73
C SER A 102 15.13 -2.15 14.52
N VAL A 103 13.95 -2.76 14.32
CA VAL A 103 13.68 -3.59 13.15
C VAL A 103 13.69 -2.77 11.87
N ALA A 104 13.08 -1.58 11.88
CA ALA A 104 13.08 -0.72 10.71
C ALA A 104 14.50 -0.27 10.32
N LEU A 105 15.34 0.05 11.32
CA LEU A 105 16.74 0.40 11.11
C LEU A 105 17.53 -0.77 10.55
N ASP A 106 17.31 -1.98 11.07
CA ASP A 106 18.01 -3.18 10.60
C ASP A 106 17.70 -3.48 9.12
N LEU A 107 16.44 -3.40 8.72
CA LEU A 107 16.04 -3.53 7.30
C LEU A 107 16.72 -2.48 6.40
N ILE A 108 16.85 -1.24 6.87
CA ILE A 108 17.57 -0.20 6.12
C ILE A 108 19.06 -0.54 6.05
N CYS A 109 19.66 -0.96 7.15
CA CYS A 109 21.07 -1.34 7.18
C CYS A 109 21.36 -2.57 6.30
N GLU A 110 20.47 -3.55 6.25
CA GLU A 110 20.58 -4.68 5.32
C GLU A 110 20.59 -4.20 3.87
N ARG A 111 19.66 -3.30 3.53
CA ARG A 111 19.59 -2.73 2.18
C ARG A 111 20.85 -1.92 1.83
N GLU A 112 21.36 -1.12 2.76
CA GLU A 112 22.61 -0.38 2.57
C GLU A 112 23.80 -1.32 2.38
N ARG A 113 23.86 -2.44 3.12
CA ARG A 113 24.91 -3.47 2.92
C ARG A 113 24.80 -4.13 1.55
N GLU A 114 23.60 -4.38 1.04
CA GLU A 114 23.38 -4.88 -0.33
C GLU A 114 23.90 -3.88 -1.36
N ILE A 115 23.55 -2.59 -1.19
CA ILE A 115 24.02 -1.51 -2.08
C ILE A 115 25.55 -1.40 -2.05
N ALA A 116 26.17 -1.44 -0.85
CA ALA A 116 27.63 -1.37 -0.72
C ALA A 116 28.36 -2.58 -1.32
N ARG A 117 27.72 -3.74 -1.36
CA ARG A 117 28.27 -4.96 -1.97
C ARG A 117 27.98 -5.09 -3.45
N PHE A 118 27.13 -4.22 -3.97
CA PHE A 118 26.74 -4.29 -5.38
C PHE A 118 27.91 -3.97 -6.28
N VAL A 119 28.25 -4.90 -7.12
CA VAL A 119 29.26 -4.73 -8.18
C VAL A 119 28.50 -4.47 -9.48
N PRO A 120 28.66 -3.28 -10.10
CA PRO A 120 28.03 -3.00 -11.37
C PRO A 120 28.58 -3.92 -12.46
N GLU A 121 27.72 -4.59 -13.19
CA GLU A 121 28.08 -5.36 -14.37
C GLU A 121 27.64 -4.59 -15.62
N GLU A 122 28.58 -4.41 -16.56
CA GLU A 122 28.27 -3.83 -17.86
C GLU A 122 27.45 -4.81 -18.67
N TYR A 123 26.40 -4.30 -19.31
CA TYR A 123 25.61 -5.05 -20.28
C TYR A 123 25.17 -4.17 -21.44
N TRP A 124 24.96 -4.79 -22.57
CA TRP A 124 24.53 -4.13 -23.78
C TRP A 124 23.16 -4.65 -24.24
N SER A 125 22.38 -3.79 -24.88
CA SER A 125 21.13 -4.18 -25.52
C SER A 125 21.11 -3.68 -26.95
N VAL A 126 20.79 -4.55 -27.89
CA VAL A 126 20.64 -4.18 -29.28
C VAL A 126 19.15 -3.96 -29.58
N THR A 127 18.84 -2.76 -30.04
CA THR A 127 17.48 -2.37 -30.45
C THR A 127 17.50 -1.99 -31.92
N VAL A 128 16.63 -2.59 -32.68
CA VAL A 128 16.50 -2.36 -34.13
C VAL A 128 15.23 -1.58 -34.40
N ARG A 129 15.34 -0.54 -35.21
CA ARG A 129 14.20 0.22 -35.69
C ARG A 129 13.96 -0.11 -37.16
N ALA A 130 12.88 -0.79 -37.45
CA ALA A 130 12.50 -1.16 -38.80
C ALA A 130 11.30 -0.31 -39.28
N ALA A 131 11.34 0.09 -40.55
CA ALA A 131 10.23 0.75 -41.20
C ALA A 131 9.44 -0.26 -42.05
N ALA A 132 8.13 -0.31 -41.85
CA ALA A 132 7.25 -1.09 -42.73
C ALA A 132 6.88 -0.31 -43.97
N SER A 133 6.50 -1.02 -45.03
CA SER A 133 6.08 -0.43 -46.33
C SER A 133 4.90 0.58 -46.23
N GLY A 134 4.17 0.61 -45.10
CA GLY A 134 3.11 1.55 -44.80
C GLY A 134 3.54 2.83 -44.02
N GLY A 135 4.85 3.10 -43.90
CA GLY A 135 5.38 4.29 -43.20
C GLY A 135 5.39 4.19 -41.67
N ARG A 136 4.98 3.06 -41.09
CA ARG A 136 5.07 2.83 -39.65
C ARG A 136 6.44 2.29 -39.28
N SER A 137 7.04 2.85 -38.24
CA SER A 137 8.29 2.32 -37.67
C SER A 137 7.98 1.47 -36.43
N TYR A 138 8.71 0.40 -36.30
CA TYR A 138 8.64 -0.52 -35.15
C TYR A 138 10.02 -0.61 -34.50
N GLU A 139 10.02 -0.47 -33.18
CA GLU A 139 11.22 -0.69 -32.37
C GLU A 139 11.16 -2.11 -31.82
N MET A 140 12.21 -2.88 -32.10
CA MET A 140 12.31 -4.28 -31.73
C MET A 140 13.62 -4.52 -30.98
N LYS A 141 13.55 -5.35 -29.93
CA LYS A 141 14.72 -5.77 -29.17
C LYS A 141 15.17 -7.13 -29.68
N VAL A 142 16.46 -7.32 -29.83
CA VAL A 142 17.00 -8.61 -30.17
C VAL A 142 16.82 -9.54 -28.96
N ASP A 143 16.06 -10.62 -29.12
CA ASP A 143 15.78 -11.58 -28.06
C ASP A 143 16.75 -12.77 -28.07
N ARG A 144 17.13 -13.23 -29.27
CA ARG A 144 18.02 -14.37 -29.44
C ARG A 144 19.05 -14.08 -30.51
N TRP A 145 20.27 -14.64 -30.29
CA TRP A 145 21.33 -14.65 -31.25
C TRP A 145 22.00 -16.02 -31.24
N GLU A 146 22.30 -16.59 -32.38
CA GLU A 146 22.81 -17.98 -32.53
C GLU A 146 22.00 -19.02 -31.73
N GLY A 147 20.67 -18.84 -31.69
CA GLY A 147 19.75 -19.74 -30.94
C GLY A 147 19.76 -19.57 -29.43
N LYS A 148 20.62 -18.73 -28.88
CA LYS A 148 20.71 -18.46 -27.45
C LYS A 148 19.90 -17.21 -27.07
N SER A 149 19.15 -17.26 -25.97
CA SER A 149 18.48 -16.06 -25.46
C SER A 149 19.49 -15.06 -24.91
N LEU A 150 19.31 -13.79 -25.26
CA LEU A 150 20.14 -12.68 -24.75
C LEU A 150 19.57 -12.08 -23.46
N TRP A 151 18.43 -12.57 -23.01
CA TRP A 151 17.70 -12.02 -21.87
C TRP A 151 17.68 -12.99 -20.70
N LYS A 152 17.91 -12.46 -19.50
CA LYS A 152 17.77 -13.16 -18.24
C LYS A 152 16.89 -12.33 -17.29
N ASN A 153 15.81 -12.91 -16.80
CA ASN A 153 14.87 -12.21 -15.88
C ASN A 153 14.36 -10.86 -16.42
N GLY A 154 14.14 -10.75 -17.74
CA GLY A 154 13.66 -9.51 -18.35
C GLY A 154 14.74 -8.43 -18.57
N MET A 155 16.01 -8.74 -18.34
CA MET A 155 17.14 -7.84 -18.57
C MET A 155 18.10 -8.41 -19.63
N PRO A 156 18.72 -7.58 -20.49
CA PRO A 156 19.66 -8.00 -21.55
C PRO A 156 21.06 -8.28 -20.99
N LEU A 157 21.17 -9.16 -20.00
CA LEU A 157 22.38 -9.39 -19.21
C LEU A 157 23.43 -10.30 -19.89
N LEU A 158 23.15 -10.79 -21.09
CA LEU A 158 24.03 -11.78 -21.73
C LEU A 158 24.96 -11.18 -22.77
N ILE A 159 24.80 -9.94 -23.18
CA ILE A 159 25.74 -9.19 -23.98
C ILE A 159 26.64 -8.40 -23.03
N LYS A 160 27.83 -8.89 -22.74
CA LYS A 160 28.72 -8.32 -21.72
C LYS A 160 29.75 -7.33 -22.25
N ASP A 161 29.93 -7.29 -23.56
CA ASP A 161 30.94 -6.47 -24.19
C ASP A 161 30.40 -5.82 -25.48
N ARG A 162 31.04 -4.70 -25.82
CA ARG A 162 30.75 -3.95 -27.02
C ARG A 162 30.95 -4.72 -28.29
N ALA A 163 31.98 -5.55 -28.35
CA ALA A 163 32.34 -6.29 -29.57
C ALA A 163 31.23 -7.28 -29.94
N THR A 164 30.64 -7.97 -28.96
CA THR A 164 29.47 -8.83 -29.17
C THR A 164 28.24 -8.01 -29.63
N ALA A 165 28.00 -6.85 -29.03
CA ALA A 165 26.91 -5.97 -29.46
C ALA A 165 27.11 -5.49 -30.92
N ASP A 166 28.30 -5.06 -31.29
CA ASP A 166 28.65 -4.61 -32.62
C ASP A 166 28.54 -5.75 -33.66
N ALA A 167 28.91 -6.99 -33.29
CA ALA A 167 28.76 -8.18 -34.13
C ALA A 167 27.27 -8.47 -34.43
N ILE A 168 26.43 -8.44 -33.40
CA ILE A 168 24.96 -8.60 -33.56
C ILE A 168 24.38 -7.50 -34.43
N LEU A 169 24.83 -6.26 -34.24
CA LEU A 169 24.36 -5.11 -35.01
C LEU A 169 24.74 -5.29 -36.51
N SER A 170 25.98 -5.65 -36.77
CA SER A 170 26.49 -5.89 -38.15
C SER A 170 25.76 -7.00 -38.88
N GLU A 171 25.35 -8.05 -38.17
CA GLU A 171 24.58 -9.17 -38.72
C GLU A 171 23.13 -8.78 -39.03
N VAL A 172 22.54 -7.90 -38.22
CA VAL A 172 21.15 -7.41 -38.42
C VAL A 172 21.07 -6.31 -39.46
N GLU A 173 22.10 -5.49 -39.59
CA GLU A 173 22.12 -4.32 -40.44
C GLU A 173 22.11 -4.71 -41.92
N GLY A 174 21.21 -4.10 -42.69
CA GLY A 174 21.07 -4.37 -44.12
C GLY A 174 20.28 -5.62 -44.50
N HIS A 175 19.82 -6.40 -43.54
CA HIS A 175 18.99 -7.57 -43.81
C HIS A 175 17.49 -7.29 -43.70
N PRO A 176 16.64 -7.88 -44.59
CA PRO A 176 15.19 -7.71 -44.51
C PRO A 176 14.64 -8.45 -43.30
N ILE A 177 13.82 -7.73 -42.50
CA ILE A 177 13.16 -8.28 -41.31
C ILE A 177 11.82 -8.84 -41.71
N ARG A 178 11.54 -10.09 -41.34
CA ARG A 178 10.26 -10.77 -41.57
C ARG A 178 9.58 -11.11 -40.27
N VAL A 179 8.27 -10.88 -40.19
CA VAL A 179 7.46 -11.34 -39.06
C VAL A 179 7.23 -12.84 -39.23
N SER A 180 7.82 -13.66 -38.38
CA SER A 180 7.68 -15.11 -38.39
C SER A 180 6.45 -15.58 -37.60
N GLU A 181 6.10 -14.87 -36.54
CA GLU A 181 4.98 -15.27 -35.69
C GLU A 181 4.30 -14.00 -35.13
N PHE A 182 2.97 -14.03 -35.08
CA PHE A 182 2.16 -13.00 -34.43
C PHE A 182 1.23 -13.67 -33.42
N ARG A 183 1.31 -13.24 -32.15
CA ARG A 183 0.44 -13.74 -31.07
C ARG A 183 -0.38 -12.62 -30.50
N LEU A 184 -1.67 -12.64 -30.73
CA LEU A 184 -2.62 -11.75 -30.06
C LEU A 184 -2.99 -12.37 -28.71
N ARG A 185 -2.79 -11.62 -27.63
CA ARG A 185 -3.24 -12.00 -26.29
C ARG A 185 -4.21 -10.94 -25.79
N GLU A 186 -5.40 -11.34 -25.47
CA GLU A 186 -6.31 -10.49 -24.73
C GLU A 186 -5.91 -10.50 -23.25
N GLY A 187 -5.54 -9.35 -22.75
CA GLY A 187 -5.23 -9.13 -21.33
C GLY A 187 -6.35 -8.37 -20.65
N LYS A 188 -6.94 -8.93 -19.60
CA LYS A 188 -7.85 -8.18 -18.73
C LYS A 188 -7.01 -7.40 -17.71
N ARG A 189 -7.17 -6.07 -17.69
CA ARG A 189 -6.59 -5.23 -16.67
C ARG A 189 -7.68 -4.88 -15.65
N ASN A 190 -7.59 -5.49 -14.49
CA ASN A 190 -8.48 -5.13 -13.39
C ASN A 190 -8.13 -3.75 -12.82
N PRO A 191 -9.11 -2.97 -12.37
CA PRO A 191 -8.84 -1.74 -11.64
C PRO A 191 -8.05 -2.04 -10.35
N PRO A 192 -7.21 -1.10 -9.90
CA PRO A 192 -6.48 -1.29 -8.64
C PRO A 192 -7.47 -1.36 -7.48
N PRO A 193 -7.13 -2.11 -6.42
CA PRO A 193 -7.94 -2.17 -5.23
C PRO A 193 -7.98 -0.81 -4.51
N PRO A 194 -8.95 -0.59 -3.61
CA PRO A 194 -8.98 0.60 -2.76
C PRO A 194 -7.67 0.80 -1.99
N PHE A 195 -7.35 2.04 -1.67
CA PHE A 195 -6.13 2.36 -0.95
C PHE A 195 -6.13 1.79 0.47
N ARG A 196 -4.99 1.21 0.85
CA ARG A 196 -4.56 1.01 2.22
C ARG A 196 -3.61 2.15 2.61
N THR A 197 -3.33 2.30 3.90
CA THR A 197 -2.39 3.33 4.39
C THR A 197 -1.06 3.31 3.61
N SER A 198 -0.47 2.13 3.44
CA SER A 198 0.80 1.97 2.74
C SER A 198 0.72 2.34 1.26
N THR A 199 -0.30 1.87 0.56
CA THR A 199 -0.46 2.15 -0.88
C THR A 199 -0.86 3.60 -1.14
N LEU A 200 -1.64 4.23 -0.24
CA LEU A 200 -1.92 5.67 -0.30
C LEU A 200 -0.63 6.49 -0.19
N GLN A 201 0.24 6.18 0.76
CA GLN A 201 1.51 6.87 0.93
C GLN A 201 2.44 6.68 -0.27
N GLN A 202 2.51 5.45 -0.82
CA GLN A 202 3.31 5.15 -2.02
C GLN A 202 2.82 5.91 -3.25
N GLU A 203 1.52 5.92 -3.52
CA GLU A 203 0.96 6.64 -4.65
C GLU A 203 1.07 8.16 -4.50
N ALA A 204 0.89 8.69 -3.29
CA ALA A 204 1.09 10.11 -3.02
C ALA A 204 2.56 10.52 -3.18
N ALA A 205 3.51 9.69 -2.77
CA ALA A 205 4.93 9.93 -2.98
C ALA A 205 5.27 9.89 -4.48
N ARG A 206 4.76 8.89 -5.21
CA ARG A 206 5.07 8.68 -6.63
C ARG A 206 4.45 9.74 -7.54
N ARG A 207 3.18 10.12 -7.30
CA ARG A 207 2.42 11.01 -8.21
C ARG A 207 2.47 12.48 -7.79
N LEU A 208 2.54 12.75 -6.49
CA LEU A 208 2.43 14.09 -5.93
C LEU A 208 3.71 14.53 -5.21
N SER A 209 4.75 13.70 -5.18
CA SER A 209 6.01 13.94 -4.46
C SER A 209 5.79 14.31 -2.98
N MET A 210 4.74 13.73 -2.37
CA MET A 210 4.37 14.02 -0.99
C MET A 210 5.07 13.08 -0.02
N ALA A 211 5.72 13.64 1.00
CA ALA A 211 6.26 12.85 2.10
C ALA A 211 5.12 12.16 2.90
N PRO A 212 5.33 10.97 3.49
CA PRO A 212 4.30 10.23 4.22
C PRO A 212 3.60 11.04 5.32
N LYS A 213 4.33 11.87 6.05
CA LYS A 213 3.77 12.74 7.10
C LYS A 213 2.77 13.76 6.52
N ARG A 214 3.10 14.37 5.36
CA ARG A 214 2.21 15.31 4.67
C ARG A 214 0.99 14.60 4.12
N THR A 215 1.18 13.43 3.49
CA THR A 215 0.08 12.60 2.99
C THR A 215 -0.93 12.28 4.08
N MET A 216 -0.45 11.84 5.25
CA MET A 216 -1.34 11.49 6.36
C MET A 216 -2.05 12.70 6.97
N ARG A 217 -1.43 13.88 6.97
CA ARG A 217 -2.09 15.11 7.41
C ARG A 217 -3.24 15.49 6.48
N VAL A 218 -2.97 15.55 5.17
CA VAL A 218 -4.00 15.86 4.17
C VAL A 218 -5.13 14.83 4.18
N ALA A 219 -4.80 13.55 4.31
CA ALA A 219 -5.79 12.49 4.44
C ALA A 219 -6.66 12.65 5.70
N GLN A 220 -6.08 13.12 6.81
CA GLN A 220 -6.81 13.41 8.03
C GLN A 220 -7.79 14.59 7.82
N GLU A 221 -7.36 15.66 7.19
CA GLU A 221 -8.19 16.82 6.86
C GLU A 221 -9.36 16.41 5.95
N LEU A 222 -9.11 15.59 4.94
CA LEU A 222 -10.15 15.05 4.04
C LEU A 222 -11.15 14.14 4.78
N TYR A 223 -10.67 13.37 5.75
CA TYR A 223 -11.53 12.51 6.57
C TYR A 223 -12.39 13.31 7.55
N GLU A 224 -11.80 14.28 8.22
CA GLU A 224 -12.52 15.17 9.16
C GLU A 224 -13.57 16.01 8.46
N GLY A 225 -13.33 16.34 7.20
CA GLY A 225 -14.27 17.03 6.33
C GLY A 225 -13.83 18.42 5.93
N LEU A 226 -14.34 18.84 4.81
CA LEU A 226 -14.14 20.17 4.24
C LEU A 226 -15.49 20.87 4.06
N ASN A 227 -15.50 22.19 4.21
CA ASN A 227 -16.67 22.99 3.90
C ASN A 227 -16.81 23.16 2.38
N LEU A 228 -17.76 22.48 1.79
CA LEU A 228 -18.03 22.54 0.35
C LEU A 228 -19.19 23.53 0.07
N PRO A 229 -19.06 24.41 -0.94
CA PRO A 229 -20.13 25.29 -1.34
C PRO A 229 -21.43 24.52 -1.66
N GLY A 230 -22.52 24.86 -1.01
CA GLY A 230 -23.83 24.22 -1.20
C GLY A 230 -24.02 22.85 -0.54
N ARG A 231 -22.98 22.27 0.09
CA ARG A 231 -23.07 20.95 0.75
C ARG A 231 -22.70 20.98 2.23
N GLY A 232 -22.18 22.11 2.75
CA GLY A 232 -21.74 22.22 4.14
C GLY A 232 -20.45 21.42 4.42
N HIS A 233 -20.29 20.99 5.66
CA HIS A 233 -19.13 20.25 6.12
C HIS A 233 -19.28 18.76 5.79
N VAL A 234 -18.41 18.23 4.91
CA VAL A 234 -18.52 16.85 4.39
C VAL A 234 -17.15 16.16 4.42
N GLY A 235 -17.11 14.96 4.99
CA GLY A 235 -15.95 14.07 4.90
C GLY A 235 -15.82 13.51 3.49
N MET A 236 -14.64 13.67 2.90
CA MET A 236 -14.37 13.31 1.50
C MET A 236 -13.87 11.88 1.32
N ILE A 237 -13.31 11.30 2.36
CA ILE A 237 -12.75 9.95 2.34
C ILE A 237 -13.15 9.19 3.61
N THR A 238 -13.09 7.86 3.56
CA THR A 238 -13.22 7.01 4.75
C THR A 238 -11.92 7.02 5.55
N TYR A 239 -11.93 6.40 6.73
CA TYR A 239 -10.77 6.38 7.61
C TYR A 239 -9.52 5.83 6.93
N MET A 240 -8.47 6.65 6.86
CA MET A 240 -7.26 6.39 6.07
C MET A 240 -6.27 5.41 6.70
N ARG A 241 -6.35 5.15 8.02
CA ARG A 241 -5.45 4.21 8.70
C ARG A 241 -6.07 2.82 8.68
N THR A 242 -5.93 2.14 7.56
CA THR A 242 -6.50 0.81 7.34
C THR A 242 -5.58 -0.04 6.49
N ASP A 243 -5.55 -1.33 6.76
CA ASP A 243 -4.91 -2.35 5.93
C ASP A 243 -5.95 -3.19 5.16
N SER A 244 -7.25 -2.93 5.39
CA SER A 244 -8.34 -3.62 4.73
C SER A 244 -8.65 -3.04 3.35
N LEU A 245 -8.98 -3.90 2.40
CA LEU A 245 -9.50 -3.56 1.07
C LEU A 245 -11.04 -3.66 1.01
N ARG A 246 -11.69 -3.99 2.12
CA ARG A 246 -13.13 -4.21 2.17
C ARG A 246 -13.88 -2.88 2.01
N LEU A 247 -14.88 -2.87 1.17
CA LEU A 247 -15.84 -1.77 0.99
C LEU A 247 -17.17 -2.12 1.68
N SER A 248 -17.93 -1.10 2.08
CA SER A 248 -19.31 -1.31 2.54
C SER A 248 -20.20 -1.77 1.39
N GLU A 249 -21.23 -2.54 1.70
CA GLU A 249 -22.21 -2.98 0.70
C GLU A 249 -22.91 -1.79 0.05
N GLU A 250 -23.24 -0.76 0.84
CA GLU A 250 -23.84 0.47 0.33
C GLU A 250 -22.95 1.19 -0.69
N ALA A 251 -21.62 1.23 -0.46
CA ALA A 251 -20.66 1.82 -1.40
C ALA A 251 -20.56 1.02 -2.69
N VAL A 252 -20.58 -0.32 -2.60
CA VAL A 252 -20.56 -1.20 -3.77
C VAL A 252 -21.84 -1.06 -4.58
N GLU A 253 -23.00 -0.95 -3.93
CA GLU A 253 -24.27 -0.73 -4.63
C GLU A 253 -24.33 0.65 -5.31
N ALA A 254 -23.86 1.70 -4.64
CA ALA A 254 -23.82 3.03 -5.20
C ALA A 254 -22.92 3.09 -6.46
N ASP A 255 -21.76 2.44 -6.42
CA ASP A 255 -20.85 2.35 -7.57
C ASP A 255 -21.50 1.58 -8.73
N ARG A 256 -22.14 0.44 -8.46
CA ARG A 256 -22.85 -0.34 -9.48
C ARG A 256 -24.00 0.45 -10.14
N LYS A 257 -24.75 1.25 -9.37
CA LYS A 257 -25.80 2.13 -9.90
C LYS A 257 -25.21 3.22 -10.78
N SER A 258 -24.10 3.86 -10.35
CA SER A 258 -23.39 4.88 -11.12
C SER A 258 -22.85 4.33 -12.44
N THR A 259 -22.22 3.17 -12.42
CA THR A 259 -21.65 2.51 -13.61
C THR A 259 -22.74 2.13 -14.63
N ARG A 260 -23.91 1.66 -14.18
CA ARG A 260 -25.04 1.37 -15.07
C ARG A 260 -25.62 2.63 -15.74
N LEU A 261 -25.72 3.73 -15.01
CA LEU A 261 -26.18 5.02 -15.56
C LEU A 261 -25.22 5.55 -16.64
N ASN A 262 -23.91 5.46 -16.42
CA ASN A 262 -22.91 5.90 -17.38
C ASN A 262 -22.87 5.02 -18.65
N SER A 263 -23.13 3.71 -18.53
CA SER A 263 -23.16 2.81 -19.69
C SER A 263 -24.41 2.99 -20.55
N SER A 264 -25.55 3.44 -20.01
CA SER A 264 -26.74 3.75 -20.79
C SER A 264 -26.59 5.00 -21.64
N HIS A 265 -25.84 6.01 -21.17
CA HIS A 265 -25.56 7.22 -21.95
C HIS A 265 -24.56 7.02 -23.10
N LEU A 266 -23.72 5.98 -23.04
CA LEU A 266 -22.78 5.65 -24.12
C LEU A 266 -23.44 4.79 -25.22
N ALA A 267 -24.61 4.21 -24.97
CA ALA A 267 -25.34 3.41 -25.94
C ALA A 267 -26.35 4.24 -26.78
N GLU A 268 -26.58 5.50 -26.41
CA GLU A 268 -27.50 6.42 -27.10
C GLU A 268 -26.80 7.50 -27.95
N SER A 269 -25.46 7.46 -28.05
CA SER A 269 -24.65 8.32 -28.90
C SER A 269 -23.93 7.50 -29.98
#